data_25fbcd5350dfc592c9664c658768aacd
#
_entry.id   25fbcd5350dfc592c9664c658768aacd
#
_cell.length_a   1.000
_cell.length_b   1.000
_cell.length_c   1.000
_cell.angle_alpha   90.00
_cell.angle_beta   90.00
_cell.angle_gamma   90.00
#
_symmetry.space_group_name_H-M   'P 1'
#
loop_
_entity.id
_entity.type
_entity.pdbx_description
1 polymer ?
#
loop_
_entity_poly.entity_id
_entity_poly.type
_entity_poly.pdbx_seq_one_letter_code
_entity_poly.pdbx_strand_id
1 'polypeptide(L)'
;MQQTASPRNALHRLLFSFLLCLGMAALAAAGIYLLLFHPVKQNVRRGEEALAQGAYREAVQDYAAALSGPEVLAEEAQKAREGLKQAVNILLERDPYAFDEALLVKLAGIWDGDTYSAFIQRLEGYLADREAEKPETAGA
;
A
#
# COMPACT_ATOMS: atom_id res chain seq x y z
N MET A 1 44.25 -20.15 -45.43
CA MET A 1 44.47 -18.78 -44.96
C MET A 1 43.83 -18.63 -43.56
N GLN A 2 44.67 -18.67 -42.56
CA GLN A 2 44.21 -18.40 -41.20
C GLN A 2 44.14 -16.88 -41.03
N GLN A 3 42.94 -16.34 -40.97
CA GLN A 3 42.74 -14.98 -40.51
C GLN A 3 43.02 -14.96 -39.01
N THR A 4 44.24 -14.54 -38.67
CA THR A 4 44.57 -14.20 -37.29
C THR A 4 43.74 -12.98 -36.91
N ALA A 5 42.66 -13.19 -36.20
CA ALA A 5 41.91 -12.09 -35.59
C ALA A 5 42.87 -11.25 -34.76
N SER A 6 42.99 -9.95 -35.08
CA SER A 6 43.85 -9.03 -34.37
C SER A 6 43.51 -9.08 -32.85
N PRO A 7 44.51 -9.17 -31.95
CA PRO A 7 44.28 -9.25 -30.51
C PRO A 7 43.45 -8.06 -29.98
N ARG A 8 43.44 -6.91 -30.66
CA ARG A 8 42.58 -5.76 -30.38
C ARG A 8 41.09 -6.09 -30.53
N ASN A 9 40.72 -6.85 -31.58
CA ASN A 9 39.30 -7.21 -31.81
C ASN A 9 38.81 -8.23 -30.80
N ALA A 10 39.65 -9.16 -30.32
CA ALA A 10 39.31 -10.08 -29.26
C ALA A 10 39.09 -9.36 -27.92
N LEU A 11 39.93 -8.38 -27.60
CA LEU A 11 39.80 -7.57 -26.39
C LEU A 11 38.52 -6.73 -26.41
N HIS A 12 38.19 -6.11 -27.52
CA HIS A 12 36.94 -5.34 -27.67
C HIS A 12 35.69 -6.22 -27.52
N ARG A 13 35.72 -7.43 -28.09
CA ARG A 13 34.60 -8.40 -27.93
C ARG A 13 34.44 -8.84 -26.49
N LEU A 14 35.53 -9.13 -25.79
CA LEU A 14 35.53 -9.50 -24.38
C LEU A 14 35.00 -8.34 -23.50
N LEU A 15 35.48 -7.11 -23.74
CA LEU A 15 35.00 -5.94 -23.03
C LEU A 15 33.50 -5.68 -23.27
N PHE A 16 33.05 -5.81 -24.52
CA PHE A 16 31.67 -5.63 -24.88
C PHE A 16 30.77 -6.71 -24.24
N SER A 17 31.20 -7.97 -24.28
CA SER A 17 30.49 -9.08 -23.60
C SER A 17 30.43 -8.88 -22.11
N PHE A 18 31.51 -8.44 -21.48
CA PHE A 18 31.56 -8.14 -20.05
C PHE A 18 30.62 -7.00 -19.66
N LEU A 19 30.62 -5.89 -20.42
CA LEU A 19 29.72 -4.77 -20.23
C LEU A 19 28.27 -5.17 -20.41
N LEU A 20 27.97 -6.04 -21.38
CA LEU A 20 26.61 -6.55 -21.59
C LEU A 20 26.15 -7.41 -20.41
N CYS A 21 27.00 -8.30 -19.91
CA CYS A 21 26.70 -9.12 -18.73
C CYS A 21 26.51 -8.27 -17.48
N LEU A 22 27.34 -7.23 -17.29
CA LEU A 22 27.23 -6.30 -16.18
C LEU A 22 25.92 -5.51 -16.25
N GLY A 23 25.54 -5.03 -17.45
CA GLY A 23 24.27 -4.35 -17.69
C GLY A 23 23.06 -5.25 -17.40
N MET A 24 23.10 -6.50 -17.83
CA MET A 24 22.04 -7.49 -17.54
C MET A 24 21.94 -7.79 -16.05
N ALA A 25 23.06 -7.93 -15.37
CA ALA A 25 23.08 -8.15 -13.91
C ALA A 25 22.54 -6.96 -13.14
N ALA A 26 22.87 -5.73 -13.57
CA ALA A 26 22.35 -4.50 -12.97
C ALA A 26 20.82 -4.37 -13.17
N LEU A 27 20.31 -4.69 -14.37
CA LEU A 27 18.88 -4.70 -14.65
C LEU A 27 18.14 -5.75 -13.82
N ALA A 28 18.70 -6.95 -13.69
CA ALA A 28 18.14 -8.01 -12.85
C ALA A 28 18.11 -7.59 -11.37
N ALA A 29 19.20 -7.00 -10.86
CA ALA A 29 19.27 -6.48 -9.49
C ALA A 29 18.26 -5.35 -9.24
N ALA A 30 18.11 -4.42 -10.18
CA ALA A 30 17.11 -3.35 -10.11
C ALA A 30 15.68 -3.91 -10.13
N GLY A 31 15.40 -4.91 -10.96
CA GLY A 31 14.12 -5.61 -11.00
C GLY A 31 13.80 -6.30 -9.68
N ILE A 32 14.75 -7.02 -9.11
CA ILE A 32 14.62 -7.68 -7.81
C ILE A 32 14.40 -6.64 -6.70
N TYR A 33 15.18 -5.56 -6.71
CA TYR A 33 15.02 -4.47 -5.75
C TYR A 33 13.62 -3.85 -5.82
N LEU A 34 13.11 -3.54 -7.01
CA LEU A 34 11.75 -3.02 -7.20
C LEU A 34 10.68 -4.00 -6.73
N LEU A 35 10.85 -5.31 -6.98
CA LEU A 35 9.91 -6.33 -6.53
C LEU A 35 9.88 -6.49 -5.01
N LEU A 36 11.04 -6.42 -4.34
CA LEU A 36 11.15 -6.60 -2.89
C LEU A 36 10.81 -5.32 -2.12
N PHE A 37 11.15 -4.15 -2.65
CA PHE A 37 11.02 -2.85 -1.99
C PHE A 37 9.98 -1.95 -2.64
N HIS A 38 9.07 -2.51 -3.44
CA HIS A 38 8.01 -1.73 -4.05
C HIS A 38 7.15 -1.05 -2.97
N PRO A 39 6.86 0.27 -3.08
CA PRO A 39 6.11 1.02 -2.06
C PRO A 39 4.77 0.37 -1.68
N VAL A 40 4.07 -0.21 -2.65
CA VAL A 40 2.79 -0.91 -2.41
C VAL A 40 2.98 -2.11 -1.49
N LYS A 41 4.01 -2.94 -1.71
CA LYS A 41 4.31 -4.10 -0.84
C LYS A 41 4.67 -3.65 0.57
N GLN A 42 5.46 -2.59 0.70
CA GLN A 42 5.82 -2.04 2.01
C GLN A 42 4.61 -1.51 2.75
N ASN A 43 3.71 -0.80 2.08
CA ASN A 43 2.49 -0.28 2.68
C ASN A 43 1.53 -1.40 3.08
N VAL A 44 1.37 -2.44 2.26
CA VAL A 44 0.58 -3.63 2.63
C VAL A 44 1.16 -4.29 3.87
N ARG A 45 2.47 -4.52 3.91
CA ARG A 45 3.13 -5.13 5.07
C ARG A 45 2.98 -4.30 6.34
N ARG A 46 3.14 -2.98 6.25
CA ARG A 46 2.92 -2.08 7.39
C ARG A 46 1.47 -2.13 7.86
N GLY A 47 0.52 -2.17 6.93
CA GLY A 47 -0.90 -2.33 7.25
C GLY A 47 -1.18 -3.63 7.99
N GLU A 48 -0.61 -4.75 7.54
CA GLU A 48 -0.72 -6.06 8.22
C GLU A 48 -0.09 -6.03 9.62
N GLU A 49 1.09 -5.45 9.76
CA GLU A 49 1.78 -5.28 11.05
C GLU A 49 0.95 -4.39 12.00
N ALA A 50 0.45 -3.27 11.52
CA ALA A 50 -0.40 -2.35 12.30
C ALA A 50 -1.71 -3.03 12.73
N LEU A 51 -2.35 -3.78 11.84
CA LEU A 51 -3.55 -4.55 12.15
C LEU A 51 -3.29 -5.59 13.25
N ALA A 52 -2.19 -6.32 13.16
CA ALA A 52 -1.78 -7.32 14.14
C ALA A 52 -1.47 -6.69 15.51
N GLN A 53 -0.97 -5.46 15.55
CA GLN A 53 -0.67 -4.71 16.76
C GLN A 53 -1.90 -3.99 17.36
N GLY A 54 -3.03 -4.02 16.69
CA GLY A 54 -4.23 -3.27 17.09
C GLY A 54 -4.18 -1.78 16.79
N ALA A 55 -3.22 -1.34 15.98
CA ALA A 55 -3.08 0.04 15.50
C ALA A 55 -3.97 0.23 14.25
N TYR A 56 -5.28 0.21 14.44
CA TYR A 56 -6.25 0.13 13.34
C TYR A 56 -6.27 1.39 12.47
N ARG A 57 -6.06 2.58 13.05
CA ARG A 57 -5.99 3.83 12.29
C ARG A 57 -4.79 3.83 11.35
N GLU A 58 -3.63 3.42 11.83
CA GLU A 58 -2.41 3.26 11.05
C GLU A 58 -2.58 2.20 9.97
N ALA A 59 -3.25 1.09 10.28
CA ALA A 59 -3.57 0.06 9.30
C ALA A 59 -4.42 0.61 8.15
N VAL A 60 -5.46 1.39 8.45
CA VAL A 60 -6.29 2.06 7.44
C VAL A 60 -5.45 2.99 6.57
N GLN A 61 -4.56 3.78 7.18
CA GLN A 61 -3.68 4.70 6.45
C GLN A 61 -2.72 3.96 5.51
N ASP A 62 -2.09 2.90 5.98
CA ASP A 62 -1.11 2.14 5.20
C ASP A 62 -1.77 1.37 4.04
N TYR A 63 -2.91 0.73 4.27
CA TYR A 63 -3.68 0.09 3.20
C TYR A 63 -4.23 1.09 2.19
N ALA A 64 -4.71 2.25 2.64
CA ALA A 64 -5.14 3.32 1.75
C ALA A 64 -3.99 3.86 0.89
N ALA A 65 -2.80 4.02 1.49
CA ALA A 65 -1.59 4.41 0.75
C ALA A 65 -1.20 3.37 -0.30
N ALA A 66 -1.33 2.07 0.01
CA ALA A 66 -1.09 0.99 -0.95
C ALA A 66 -2.04 1.05 -2.16
N LEU A 67 -3.30 1.41 -1.94
CA LEU A 67 -4.34 1.52 -2.98
C LEU A 67 -4.30 2.84 -3.75
N SER A 68 -3.62 3.86 -3.25
CA SER A 68 -3.47 5.16 -3.92
C SER A 68 -2.39 5.16 -5.00
N GLY A 69 -1.54 4.13 -5.05
CA GLY A 69 -0.49 3.98 -6.05
C GLY A 69 -1.01 3.37 -7.36
N PRO A 70 -0.16 3.35 -8.41
CA PRO A 70 -0.49 2.68 -9.66
C PRO A 70 -0.73 1.18 -9.41
N GLU A 71 -1.76 0.61 -10.05
CA GLU A 71 -2.11 -0.80 -9.95
C GLU A 71 -1.08 -1.70 -10.66
N VAL A 72 0.14 -1.76 -10.15
CA VAL A 72 1.21 -2.58 -10.74
C VAL A 72 1.18 -4.02 -10.21
N LEU A 73 0.58 -4.24 -9.05
CA LEU A 73 0.55 -5.53 -8.35
C LEU A 73 -0.88 -5.89 -7.95
N ALA A 74 -1.59 -6.62 -8.81
CA ALA A 74 -3.00 -7.01 -8.58
C ALA A 74 -3.20 -7.81 -7.28
N GLU A 75 -2.27 -8.71 -6.94
CA GLU A 75 -2.32 -9.50 -5.71
C GLU A 75 -2.19 -8.63 -4.46
N GLU A 76 -1.23 -7.71 -4.45
CA GLU A 76 -1.02 -6.77 -3.34
C GLU A 76 -2.19 -5.79 -3.19
N ALA A 77 -2.76 -5.34 -4.30
CA ALA A 77 -3.96 -4.50 -4.29
C ALA A 77 -5.16 -5.24 -3.67
N GLN A 78 -5.32 -6.54 -3.97
CA GLN A 78 -6.37 -7.35 -3.37
C GLN A 78 -6.17 -7.52 -1.86
N LYS A 79 -4.96 -7.82 -1.42
CA LYS A 79 -4.62 -7.88 0.01
C LYS A 79 -4.89 -6.54 0.72
N ALA A 80 -4.54 -5.43 0.08
CA ALA A 80 -4.79 -4.10 0.61
C ALA A 80 -6.29 -3.80 0.74
N ARG A 81 -7.12 -4.17 -0.23
CA ARG A 81 -8.59 -4.00 -0.17
C ARG A 81 -9.20 -4.81 0.97
N GLU A 82 -8.81 -6.07 1.11
CA GLU A 82 -9.29 -6.93 2.19
C GLU A 82 -8.85 -6.44 3.57
N GLY A 83 -7.58 -6.09 3.70
CA GLY A 83 -7.03 -5.52 4.93
C GLY A 83 -7.67 -4.19 5.30
N LEU A 84 -7.89 -3.31 4.33
CA LEU A 84 -8.57 -2.04 4.53
C LEU A 84 -9.99 -2.24 5.03
N LYS A 85 -10.76 -3.13 4.41
CA LYS A 85 -12.12 -3.46 4.82
C LYS A 85 -12.17 -3.95 6.26
N GLN A 86 -11.25 -4.85 6.62
CA GLN A 86 -11.14 -5.37 7.97
C GLN A 86 -10.78 -4.27 8.97
N ALA A 87 -9.76 -3.47 8.69
CA ALA A 87 -9.31 -2.40 9.57
C ALA A 87 -10.38 -1.31 9.77
N VAL A 88 -11.06 -0.92 8.70
CA VAL A 88 -12.16 0.05 8.75
C VAL A 88 -13.32 -0.48 9.62
N ASN A 89 -13.73 -1.72 9.44
CA ASN A 89 -14.81 -2.31 10.24
C ASN A 89 -14.47 -2.34 11.73
N ILE A 90 -13.25 -2.76 12.08
CA ILE A 90 -12.81 -2.79 13.48
C ILE A 90 -12.73 -1.37 14.05
N LEU A 91 -12.19 -0.43 13.31
CA LEU A 91 -12.05 0.96 13.76
C LEU A 91 -13.41 1.63 13.96
N LEU A 92 -14.40 1.37 13.09
CA LEU A 92 -15.78 1.85 13.27
C LEU A 92 -16.39 1.38 14.59
N GLU A 93 -16.18 0.11 14.94
CA GLU A 93 -16.71 -0.46 16.16
C GLU A 93 -16.02 0.06 17.42
N ARG A 94 -14.68 0.23 17.34
CA ARG A 94 -13.86 0.59 18.51
C ARG A 94 -13.74 2.09 18.74
N ASP A 95 -13.49 2.84 17.69
CA ASP A 95 -13.27 4.28 17.77
C ASP A 95 -13.72 5.00 16.48
N PRO A 96 -15.02 5.23 16.31
CA PRO A 96 -15.53 5.94 15.13
C PRO A 96 -15.02 7.37 15.03
N TYR A 97 -14.60 7.99 16.11
CA TYR A 97 -14.02 9.34 16.10
C TYR A 97 -12.62 9.42 15.49
N ALA A 98 -11.95 8.28 15.31
CA ALA A 98 -10.66 8.22 14.63
C ALA A 98 -10.73 8.57 13.14
N PHE A 99 -11.91 8.51 12.53
CA PHE A 99 -12.15 8.95 11.14
C PHE A 99 -12.21 10.48 11.06
N ASP A 100 -11.04 11.10 11.11
CA ASP A 100 -10.89 12.54 10.91
C ASP A 100 -10.93 12.92 9.43
N GLU A 101 -10.94 14.20 9.15
CA GLU A 101 -11.00 14.74 7.78
C GLU A 101 -9.88 14.17 6.88
N ALA A 102 -8.66 14.07 7.40
CA ALA A 102 -7.52 13.54 6.66
C ALA A 102 -7.73 12.09 6.22
N LEU A 103 -8.27 11.25 7.10
CA LEU A 103 -8.56 9.85 6.81
C LEU A 103 -9.74 9.71 5.84
N LEU A 104 -10.78 10.52 6.01
CA LEU A 104 -11.95 10.55 5.11
C LEU A 104 -11.57 10.97 3.69
N VAL A 105 -10.72 11.96 3.52
CA VAL A 105 -10.20 12.37 2.21
C VAL A 105 -9.42 11.24 1.53
N LYS A 106 -8.60 10.51 2.26
CA LYS A 106 -7.89 9.34 1.71
C LYS A 106 -8.84 8.25 1.25
N LEU A 107 -9.85 7.91 2.03
CA LEU A 107 -10.86 6.91 1.67
C LEU A 107 -11.70 7.34 0.47
N ALA A 108 -12.08 8.60 0.39
CA ALA A 108 -12.79 9.16 -0.76
C ALA A 108 -11.97 9.09 -2.05
N GLY A 109 -10.64 9.14 -1.95
CA GLY A 109 -9.74 9.03 -3.10
C GLY A 109 -9.56 7.62 -3.65
N ILE A 110 -9.88 6.59 -2.86
CA ILE A 110 -9.66 5.17 -3.24
C ILE A 110 -10.97 4.37 -3.44
N TRP A 111 -12.07 4.79 -2.87
CA TRP A 111 -13.38 4.16 -3.02
C TRP A 111 -14.23 4.86 -4.08
N ASP A 112 -15.08 4.10 -4.76
CA ASP A 112 -16.12 4.68 -5.60
C ASP A 112 -17.16 5.44 -4.74
N GLY A 113 -17.97 6.28 -5.39
CA GLY A 113 -18.92 7.13 -4.71
C GLY A 113 -19.96 6.35 -3.88
N ASP A 114 -20.41 5.21 -4.37
CA ASP A 114 -21.41 4.38 -3.69
C ASP A 114 -20.82 3.71 -2.44
N THR A 115 -19.62 3.17 -2.56
CA THR A 115 -18.89 2.58 -1.42
C THR A 115 -18.60 3.62 -0.34
N TYR A 116 -18.13 4.78 -0.74
CA TYR A 116 -17.84 5.88 0.18
C TYR A 116 -19.11 6.39 0.88
N SER A 117 -20.21 6.59 0.14
CA SER A 117 -21.49 7.02 0.71
C SER A 117 -22.05 6.01 1.71
N ALA A 118 -21.98 4.71 1.38
CA ALA A 118 -22.40 3.66 2.29
C ALA A 118 -21.54 3.63 3.59
N PHE A 119 -20.24 3.86 3.46
CA PHE A 119 -19.34 3.99 4.60
C PHE A 119 -19.71 5.19 5.48
N ILE A 120 -19.95 6.37 4.89
CA ILE A 120 -20.32 7.58 5.63
C ILE A 120 -21.63 7.36 6.41
N GLN A 121 -22.63 6.73 5.82
CA GLN A 121 -23.88 6.41 6.52
C GLN A 121 -23.64 5.49 7.73
N ARG A 122 -22.76 4.51 7.59
CA ARG A 122 -22.37 3.63 8.72
C ARG A 122 -21.63 4.42 9.80
N LEU A 123 -20.69 5.28 9.42
CA LEU A 123 -19.94 6.12 10.36
C LEU A 123 -20.87 7.04 11.14
N GLU A 124 -21.81 7.69 10.48
CA GLU A 124 -22.83 8.55 11.13
C GLU A 124 -23.68 7.74 12.11
N GLY A 125 -24.07 6.51 11.78
CA GLY A 125 -24.78 5.62 12.68
C GLY A 125 -23.98 5.29 13.94
N TYR A 126 -22.69 4.91 13.79
CA TYR A 126 -21.83 4.63 14.94
C TYR A 126 -21.58 5.85 15.83
N LEU A 127 -21.43 7.04 15.22
CA LEU A 127 -21.26 8.29 15.95
C LEU A 127 -22.53 8.65 16.73
N ALA A 128 -23.71 8.49 16.14
CA ALA A 128 -24.99 8.73 16.81
C ALA A 128 -25.20 7.78 17.99
N ASP A 129 -24.87 6.51 17.82
CA ASP A 129 -24.97 5.51 18.90
C ASP A 129 -24.03 5.84 20.07
N ARG A 130 -22.80 6.29 19.76
CA ARG A 130 -21.83 6.70 20.78
C ARG A 130 -22.25 7.98 21.52
N GLU A 131 -22.90 8.91 20.85
CA GLU A 131 -23.45 10.12 21.49
C GLU A 131 -24.64 9.78 22.40
N ALA A 132 -25.49 8.83 21.98
CA ALA A 132 -26.60 8.34 22.80
C ALA A 132 -26.15 7.58 24.05
N GLU A 133 -24.99 6.89 23.99
CA GLU A 133 -24.39 6.20 25.13
C GLU A 133 -23.69 7.11 26.14
N LYS A 134 -23.36 8.36 25.74
CA LYS A 134 -22.84 9.32 26.71
C LYS A 134 -23.93 9.61 27.74
N PRO A 135 -23.70 9.34 29.05
CA PRO A 135 -24.64 9.76 30.06
C PRO A 135 -24.78 11.28 29.91
N GLU A 136 -26.00 11.73 29.74
CA GLU A 136 -26.29 13.14 29.93
C GLU A 136 -25.70 13.51 31.30
N THR A 137 -24.57 14.17 31.29
CA THR A 137 -24.19 14.99 32.41
C THR A 137 -25.20 16.12 32.37
N ALA A 138 -26.41 15.82 32.85
CA ALA A 138 -27.32 16.85 33.24
C ALA A 138 -26.60 17.67 34.29
N GLY A 139 -25.93 18.72 33.85
CA GLY A 139 -25.44 19.72 34.76
C GLY A 139 -26.61 20.23 35.55
N ALA A 140 -26.64 19.79 36.75
CA ALA A 140 -27.53 20.41 37.70
C ALA A 140 -27.12 21.89 37.88
#